data_5b3ab29b1cd49bd579f957aa2a7c6761
#
_entry.id   5b3ab29b1cd49bd579f957aa2a7c6761
#
_cell.length_a   1.000
_cell.length_b   1.000
_cell.length_c   1.000
_cell.angle_alpha   90.00
_cell.angle_beta   90.00
_cell.angle_gamma   90.00
#
_symmetry.space_group_name_H-M   'P 1'
#
loop_
_entity.id
_entity.type
_entity.pdbx_description
1 polymer ?
#
loop_
_entity_poly.entity_id
_entity_poly.type
_entity_poly.pdbx_seq_one_letter_code
_entity_poly.pdbx_strand_id
1 'polypeptide(L)'
;MFWKLKAYVGYWLARRLFHWSWFMQHPRGWHWLEGQFARMANLGDVGAQSFYGHILTFRGRGLGAREEGVRLLRLAAQAGDGKAAYQVGVLSLAGSLGKAPDPQEAARWWKIAAQAGHPLAQIRLEQL
;
A
#
# COMPACT_ATOMS: atom_id res chain seq x y z
N MET A 1 -6.64 -16.58 18.82
CA MET A 1 -7.89 -16.13 18.20
C MET A 1 -8.34 -14.75 18.64
N PHE A 2 -8.32 -14.47 19.93
CA PHE A 2 -8.71 -13.14 20.45
C PHE A 2 -7.85 -12.01 19.92
N TRP A 3 -6.54 -12.22 19.80
CA TRP A 3 -5.66 -11.18 19.33
C TRP A 3 -5.85 -10.85 17.84
N LYS A 4 -6.28 -11.81 16.99
CA LYS A 4 -6.66 -11.56 15.60
C LYS A 4 -7.92 -10.72 15.52
N LEU A 5 -8.92 -11.05 16.33
CA LEU A 5 -10.15 -10.27 16.40
C LEU A 5 -9.87 -8.84 16.89
N LYS A 6 -9.06 -8.70 17.93
CA LYS A 6 -8.65 -7.39 18.45
C LYS A 6 -7.93 -6.57 17.39
N ALA A 7 -7.01 -7.19 16.63
CA ALA A 7 -6.31 -6.52 15.56
C ALA A 7 -7.27 -6.09 14.43
N TYR A 8 -8.21 -6.95 14.07
CA TYR A 8 -9.21 -6.65 13.04
C TYR A 8 -10.10 -5.49 13.44
N VAL A 9 -10.62 -5.50 14.66
CA VAL A 9 -11.48 -4.40 15.18
C VAL A 9 -10.68 -3.11 15.24
N GLY A 10 -9.44 -3.15 15.73
CA GLY A 10 -8.56 -1.98 15.78
C GLY A 10 -8.30 -1.40 14.40
N TYR A 11 -8.05 -2.25 13.41
CA TYR A 11 -7.84 -1.85 12.03
C TYR A 11 -9.10 -1.19 11.43
N TRP A 12 -10.27 -1.79 11.64
CA TRP A 12 -11.53 -1.23 11.17
C TRP A 12 -11.78 0.16 11.75
N LEU A 13 -11.56 0.31 13.05
CA LEU A 13 -11.71 1.58 13.74
C LEU A 13 -10.69 2.60 13.23
N ALA A 14 -9.45 2.18 13.02
CA ALA A 14 -8.38 3.03 12.51
C ALA A 14 -8.71 3.57 11.11
N ARG A 15 -9.26 2.73 10.23
CA ARG A 15 -9.67 3.18 8.89
C ARG A 15 -10.75 4.25 8.96
N ARG A 16 -11.68 4.13 9.87
CA ARG A 16 -12.71 5.15 10.06
C ARG A 16 -12.12 6.46 10.60
N LEU A 17 -11.24 6.37 11.59
CA LEU A 17 -10.60 7.54 12.19
C LEU A 17 -9.62 8.21 11.24
N PHE A 18 -9.08 7.48 10.26
CA PHE A 18 -8.18 8.05 9.26
C PHE A 18 -8.81 9.22 8.49
N HIS A 19 -10.11 9.19 8.30
CA HIS A 19 -10.81 10.26 7.61
C HIS A 19 -11.16 11.44 8.53
N TRP A 20 -10.84 11.36 9.79
CA TRP A 20 -11.07 12.44 10.77
C TRP A 20 -9.80 13.28 10.88
N SER A 21 -9.79 14.45 10.25
CA SER A 21 -8.60 15.30 10.12
C SER A 21 -7.99 15.70 11.47
N TRP A 22 -8.82 15.98 12.48
CA TRP A 22 -8.32 16.30 13.82
C TRP A 22 -7.48 15.17 14.41
N PHE A 23 -7.96 13.93 14.28
CA PHE A 23 -7.26 12.76 14.80
C PHE A 23 -5.93 12.54 14.08
N MET A 24 -5.90 12.78 12.77
CA MET A 24 -4.69 12.65 11.96
C MET A 24 -3.64 13.70 12.31
N GLN A 25 -4.07 14.89 12.72
CA GLN A 25 -3.14 15.97 13.09
C GLN A 25 -2.55 15.78 14.48
N HIS A 26 -3.13 14.92 15.31
CA HIS A 26 -2.67 14.68 16.67
C HIS A 26 -1.59 13.58 16.67
N PRO A 27 -0.36 13.84 17.17
CA PRO A 27 0.72 12.85 17.12
C PRO A 27 0.39 11.51 17.75
N ARG A 28 -0.31 11.53 18.89
CA ARG A 28 -0.70 10.29 19.58
C ARG A 28 -1.74 9.50 18.79
N GLY A 29 -2.67 10.22 18.15
CA GLY A 29 -3.69 9.60 17.30
C GLY A 29 -3.05 8.91 16.11
N TRP A 30 -2.11 9.57 15.45
CA TRP A 30 -1.38 9.00 14.32
C TRP A 30 -0.59 7.74 14.75
N HIS A 31 0.11 7.79 15.87
CA HIS A 31 0.86 6.63 16.37
C HIS A 31 -0.05 5.42 16.62
N TRP A 32 -1.21 5.65 17.19
CA TRP A 32 -2.18 4.58 17.43
C TRP A 32 -2.66 3.98 16.11
N LEU A 33 -3.01 4.83 15.14
CA LEU A 33 -3.45 4.41 13.80
C LEU A 33 -2.38 3.58 13.10
N GLU A 34 -1.14 4.04 13.12
CA GLU A 34 -0.02 3.31 12.52
C GLU A 34 0.13 1.92 13.13
N GLY A 35 0.01 1.82 14.44
CA GLY A 35 0.10 0.53 15.14
C GLY A 35 -0.97 -0.45 14.67
N GLN A 36 -2.19 0.02 14.44
CA GLN A 36 -3.28 -0.84 13.95
C GLN A 36 -3.03 -1.29 12.50
N PHE A 37 -2.62 -0.37 11.63
CA PHE A 37 -2.32 -0.70 10.23
C PHE A 37 -1.16 -1.67 10.13
N ALA A 38 -0.06 -1.40 10.83
CA ALA A 38 1.13 -2.27 10.84
C ALA A 38 0.81 -3.66 11.33
N ARG A 39 0.01 -3.77 12.40
CA ARG A 39 -0.37 -5.06 12.97
C ARG A 39 -1.15 -5.91 11.98
N MET A 40 -2.15 -5.33 11.32
CA MET A 40 -2.96 -6.05 10.35
C MET A 40 -2.16 -6.42 9.11
N ALA A 41 -1.31 -5.52 8.63
CA ALA A 41 -0.42 -5.79 7.50
C ALA A 41 0.53 -6.97 7.81
N ASN A 42 1.08 -7.00 9.03
CA ASN A 42 1.97 -8.07 9.47
C ASN A 42 1.23 -9.40 9.66
N LEU A 43 -0.08 -9.37 9.88
CA LEU A 43 -0.92 -10.57 9.93
C LEU A 43 -1.27 -11.11 8.54
N GLY A 44 -0.85 -10.42 7.47
CA GLY A 44 -1.06 -10.86 6.10
C GLY A 44 -2.34 -10.36 5.45
N ASP A 45 -3.03 -9.39 6.07
CA ASP A 45 -4.23 -8.81 5.46
C ASP A 45 -3.85 -7.96 4.24
N VAL A 46 -4.33 -8.35 3.07
CA VAL A 46 -4.00 -7.70 1.79
C VAL A 46 -4.49 -6.26 1.76
N GLY A 47 -5.71 -6.01 2.23
CA GLY A 47 -6.27 -4.67 2.30
C GLY A 47 -5.45 -3.74 3.19
N ALA A 48 -4.98 -4.24 4.34
CA ALA A 48 -4.13 -3.48 5.24
C ALA A 48 -2.76 -3.23 4.63
N GLN A 49 -2.18 -4.22 3.97
CA GLN A 49 -0.89 -4.06 3.27
C GLN A 49 -0.99 -2.98 2.20
N SER A 50 -2.04 -3.01 1.40
CA SER A 50 -2.26 -2.02 0.36
C SER A 50 -2.47 -0.62 0.94
N PHE A 51 -3.37 -0.50 1.91
CA PHE A 51 -3.72 0.78 2.51
C PHE A 51 -2.52 1.42 3.25
N TYR A 52 -1.89 0.66 4.12
CA TYR A 52 -0.73 1.16 4.88
C TYR A 52 0.48 1.35 3.97
N GLY A 53 0.65 0.48 2.99
CA GLY A 53 1.71 0.62 2.00
C GLY A 53 1.62 1.92 1.21
N HIS A 54 0.42 2.31 0.79
CA HIS A 54 0.20 3.60 0.13
C HIS A 54 0.53 4.78 1.04
N ILE A 55 0.10 4.71 2.30
CA ILE A 55 0.39 5.77 3.28
C ILE A 55 1.89 5.95 3.46
N LEU A 56 2.63 4.86 3.69
CA LEU A 56 4.07 4.93 3.91
C LEU A 56 4.82 5.39 2.66
N THR A 57 4.39 4.94 1.48
CA THR A 57 5.05 5.29 0.23
C THR A 57 4.92 6.78 -0.08
N PHE A 58 3.74 7.36 0.13
CA PHE A 58 3.45 8.73 -0.28
C PHE A 58 3.45 9.76 0.85
N ARG A 59 3.25 9.32 2.09
CA ARG A 59 3.23 10.21 3.26
C ARG A 59 4.29 9.86 4.29
N GLY A 60 5.04 8.79 4.08
CA GLY A 60 6.09 8.36 4.99
C GLY A 60 7.24 9.37 5.04
N ARG A 61 7.76 9.60 6.23
CA ARG A 61 8.92 10.46 6.43
C ARG A 61 10.19 9.61 6.40
N GLY A 62 11.08 9.98 5.49
CA GLY A 62 12.36 9.32 5.37
C GLY A 62 12.34 8.10 4.47
N LEU A 63 13.53 7.62 4.13
CA LEU A 63 13.74 6.53 3.19
C LEU A 63 13.21 5.19 3.74
N GLY A 64 13.42 4.93 5.02
CA GLY A 64 12.99 3.67 5.64
C GLY A 64 11.48 3.46 5.58
N ALA A 65 10.69 4.51 5.82
CA ALA A 65 9.23 4.43 5.73
C ALA A 65 8.79 4.15 4.29
N ARG A 66 9.41 4.79 3.31
CA ARG A 66 9.09 4.57 1.90
C ARG A 66 9.44 3.16 1.44
N GLU A 67 10.60 2.65 1.86
CA GLU A 67 11.01 1.27 1.54
C GLU A 67 10.02 0.27 2.12
N GLU A 68 9.59 0.46 3.36
CA GLU A 68 8.58 -0.39 3.98
C GLU A 68 7.25 -0.30 3.25
N GLY A 69 6.86 0.91 2.83
CA GLY A 69 5.63 1.11 2.05
C GLY A 69 5.66 0.34 0.74
N VAL A 70 6.76 0.43 0.00
CA VAL A 70 6.91 -0.29 -1.27
C VAL A 70 6.90 -1.81 -1.04
N ARG A 71 7.54 -2.28 0.02
CA ARG A 71 7.53 -3.70 0.38
C ARG A 71 6.10 -4.20 0.60
N LEU A 72 5.30 -3.46 1.35
CA LEU A 72 3.90 -3.80 1.60
C LEU A 72 3.05 -3.76 0.33
N LEU A 73 3.26 -2.75 -0.52
CA LEU A 73 2.57 -2.67 -1.80
C LEU A 73 2.88 -3.86 -2.70
N ARG A 74 4.13 -4.31 -2.73
CA ARG A 74 4.52 -5.49 -3.51
C ARG A 74 3.85 -6.75 -2.99
N LEU A 75 3.77 -6.92 -1.67
CA LEU A 75 3.07 -8.06 -1.08
C LEU A 75 1.59 -8.06 -1.46
N ALA A 76 0.93 -6.92 -1.35
CA ALA A 76 -0.48 -6.79 -1.73
C ALA A 76 -0.67 -7.04 -3.23
N ALA A 77 0.21 -6.51 -4.06
CA ALA A 77 0.18 -6.71 -5.50
C ALA A 77 0.33 -8.18 -5.90
N GLN A 78 1.26 -8.89 -5.26
CA GLN A 78 1.45 -10.32 -5.48
C GLN A 78 0.23 -11.14 -5.08
N ALA A 79 -0.53 -10.67 -4.10
CA ALA A 79 -1.79 -11.28 -3.69
C ALA A 79 -2.99 -10.91 -4.59
N GLY A 80 -2.77 -10.08 -5.62
CA GLY A 80 -3.79 -9.72 -6.59
C GLY A 80 -4.49 -8.40 -6.34
N ASP A 81 -3.99 -7.56 -5.42
CA ASP A 81 -4.57 -6.24 -5.17
C ASP A 81 -4.27 -5.30 -6.34
N GLY A 82 -5.30 -4.89 -7.07
CA GLY A 82 -5.15 -4.08 -8.28
C GLY A 82 -4.57 -2.70 -8.03
N LYS A 83 -4.97 -2.04 -6.96
CA LYS A 83 -4.45 -0.70 -6.62
C LYS A 83 -2.95 -0.76 -6.30
N ALA A 84 -2.55 -1.75 -5.50
CA ALA A 84 -1.15 -1.92 -5.16
C ALA A 84 -0.32 -2.27 -6.39
N ALA A 85 -0.80 -3.19 -7.22
CA ALA A 85 -0.10 -3.58 -8.45
C ALA A 85 0.06 -2.41 -9.41
N TYR A 86 -0.98 -1.60 -9.57
CA TYR A 86 -0.88 -0.40 -10.40
C TYR A 86 0.20 0.55 -9.89
N GLN A 87 0.21 0.80 -8.57
CA GLN A 87 1.16 1.72 -7.96
C GLN A 87 2.60 1.21 -8.03
N VAL A 88 2.81 -0.08 -7.82
CA VAL A 88 4.15 -0.67 -7.98
C VAL A 88 4.63 -0.54 -9.43
N GLY A 89 3.73 -0.70 -10.39
CA GLY A 89 4.06 -0.48 -11.81
C GLY A 89 4.48 0.96 -12.09
N VAL A 90 3.77 1.94 -11.53
CA VAL A 90 4.13 3.36 -11.66
C VAL A 90 5.52 3.62 -11.08
N LEU A 91 5.79 3.09 -9.89
CA LEU A 91 7.09 3.24 -9.25
C LEU A 91 8.21 2.58 -10.05
N SER A 92 7.95 1.41 -10.63
CA SER A 92 8.92 0.69 -11.45
C SER A 92 9.25 1.45 -12.73
N LEU A 93 8.24 2.04 -13.39
CA LEU A 93 8.46 2.81 -14.61
C LEU A 93 9.25 4.09 -14.35
N ALA A 94 8.93 4.79 -13.27
CA ALA A 94 9.59 6.03 -12.90
C ALA A 94 11.03 5.81 -12.41
N GLY A 95 11.30 4.65 -11.83
CA GLY A 95 12.51 4.39 -11.07
C GLY A 95 12.43 5.05 -9.69
N SER A 96 12.70 4.33 -8.62
CA SER A 96 12.61 4.85 -7.27
C SER A 96 13.50 4.05 -6.33
N LEU A 97 13.81 4.65 -5.16
CA LEU A 97 14.61 4.01 -4.11
C LEU A 97 15.95 3.46 -4.64
N GLY A 98 16.62 4.26 -5.46
CA GLY A 98 17.93 3.90 -6.01
C GLY A 98 17.87 2.93 -7.19
N LYS A 99 16.70 2.55 -7.67
CA LYS A 99 16.54 1.68 -8.83
C LYS A 99 16.27 2.50 -10.09
N ALA A 100 16.86 2.05 -11.21
CA ALA A 100 16.62 2.64 -12.52
C ALA A 100 15.20 2.35 -13.00
N PRO A 101 14.63 3.19 -13.88
CA PRO A 101 13.36 2.89 -14.55
C PRO A 101 13.37 1.52 -15.20
N ASP A 102 12.30 0.75 -15.02
CA ASP A 102 12.17 -0.60 -15.57
C ASP A 102 10.78 -0.81 -16.16
N PRO A 103 10.63 -0.51 -17.48
CA PRO A 103 9.34 -0.69 -18.16
C PRO A 103 8.85 -2.14 -18.19
N GLN A 104 9.77 -3.11 -18.24
CA GLN A 104 9.39 -4.52 -18.26
C GLN A 104 8.77 -4.95 -16.94
N GLU A 105 9.36 -4.51 -15.82
CA GLU A 105 8.78 -4.76 -14.49
C GLU A 105 7.44 -4.06 -14.36
N ALA A 106 7.32 -2.82 -14.80
CA ALA A 106 6.06 -2.08 -14.79
C ALA A 106 4.97 -2.83 -15.55
N ALA A 107 5.29 -3.39 -16.72
CA ALA A 107 4.33 -4.17 -17.49
C ALA A 107 3.83 -5.39 -16.73
N ARG A 108 4.70 -6.08 -16.01
CA ARG A 108 4.31 -7.24 -15.20
C ARG A 108 3.30 -6.86 -14.12
N TRP A 109 3.56 -5.77 -13.41
CA TRP A 109 2.66 -5.29 -12.36
C TRP A 109 1.34 -4.80 -12.92
N TRP A 110 1.36 -4.10 -14.05
CA TRP A 110 0.12 -3.61 -14.66
C TRP A 110 -0.73 -4.73 -15.25
N LYS A 111 -0.14 -5.84 -15.69
CA LYS A 111 -0.91 -7.02 -16.08
C LYS A 111 -1.71 -7.57 -14.89
N ILE A 112 -1.09 -7.65 -13.72
CA ILE A 112 -1.78 -8.06 -12.50
C ILE A 112 -2.91 -7.08 -12.18
N ALA A 113 -2.64 -5.78 -12.25
CA ALA A 113 -3.63 -4.76 -11.98
C ALA A 113 -4.81 -4.82 -12.95
N ALA A 114 -4.54 -5.03 -14.24
CA ALA A 114 -5.59 -5.16 -15.26
C ALA A 114 -6.46 -6.39 -15.02
N GLN A 115 -5.86 -7.52 -14.63
CA GLN A 115 -6.60 -8.73 -14.29
C GLN A 115 -7.48 -8.53 -13.06
N ALA A 116 -7.06 -7.66 -12.15
CA ALA A 116 -7.86 -7.30 -10.97
C ALA A 116 -8.94 -6.24 -11.28
N GLY A 117 -9.02 -5.77 -12.52
CA GLY A 117 -10.04 -4.81 -12.94
C GLY A 117 -9.65 -3.34 -12.76
N HIS A 118 -8.37 -3.03 -12.58
CA HIS A 118 -7.95 -1.63 -12.42
C HIS A 118 -8.13 -0.88 -13.75
N PRO A 119 -8.89 0.23 -13.75
CA PRO A 119 -9.31 0.87 -15.01
C PRO A 119 -8.17 1.49 -15.81
N LEU A 120 -7.09 1.92 -15.18
CA LEU A 120 -5.97 2.57 -15.85
C LEU A 120 -4.86 1.61 -16.29
N ALA A 121 -4.83 0.39 -15.76
CA ALA A 121 -3.71 -0.53 -15.99
C ALA A 121 -3.60 -0.94 -17.44
N GLN A 122 -4.71 -1.28 -18.10
CA GLN A 122 -4.71 -1.68 -19.50
C GLN A 122 -4.24 -0.55 -20.40
N ILE A 123 -4.69 0.67 -20.11
CA ILE A 123 -4.29 1.86 -20.87
C ILE A 123 -2.79 2.07 -20.77
N ARG A 124 -2.25 1.95 -19.56
CA ARG A 124 -0.81 2.12 -19.33
C ARG A 124 0.02 1.05 -20.04
N LEU A 125 -0.47 -0.19 -20.06
CA LEU A 125 0.19 -1.28 -20.80
C LEU A 125 0.29 -0.96 -22.29
N GLU A 126 -0.75 -0.41 -22.88
CA GLU A 126 -0.77 -0.07 -24.29
C GLU A 126 0.17 1.09 -24.64
N GLN A 127 0.52 1.91 -23.65
CA GLN A 127 1.42 3.05 -23.83
C GLN A 127 2.91 2.67 -23.70
N LEU A 128 3.21 1.47 -23.26
CA LEU A 128 4.61 1.03 -23.09
C LEU A 128 5.32 0.70 -24.41
#